data_063ec0ef86409e1eee34cc1088cb9d64
#
_entry.id   063ec0ef86409e1eee34cc1088cb9d64
#
_cell.length_a   1.000
_cell.length_b   1.000
_cell.length_c   1.000
_cell.angle_alpha   90.00
_cell.angle_beta   90.00
_cell.angle_gamma   90.00
#
_symmetry.space_group_name_H-M   'P 1'
#
loop_
_entity.id
_entity.type
_entity.pdbx_description
1 polymer ?
#
loop_
_entity_poly.entity_id
_entity_poly.type
_entity_poly.pdbx_seq_one_letter_code
_entity_poly.pdbx_strand_id
1 'polypeptide(L)'
;MLNNHQKHAKGGRFNRWSGNLWLTIDFSEKSYNTLLTVGNTLPSRQYYYKEGITYSASGRGGYAFRYLPKNHVFDVGGSSMFLIREDVKLMYVLAFLNSSLGFYIADSLNPTANIQVGDLKKVPFVLPDEDTQNEVGQYAQQNVDLTNSLLKYKPNEPIFENTAIEEYNNNKSWIDILHSFIQDYIGIKALILNNEAIINNKIFKIFDLSEQDKTLVVKKQGIKIGNEPVTKQAATAFIDKFNNQLLNGTIEHIFYIYIYIIHGTTTLPLKIKNWNTTSDHCVKICSIIISND
;
A
#
# COMPACT_ATOMS: atom_id res chain seq x y z
N MET A 1 -31.79 -4.36 -7.88
CA MET A 1 -31.67 -4.41 -6.41
C MET A 1 -30.29 -3.89 -6.08
N LEU A 2 -30.16 -2.80 -5.32
CA LEU A 2 -28.87 -2.35 -4.79
C LEU A 2 -28.35 -3.47 -3.90
N ASN A 3 -27.13 -3.91 -4.17
CA ASN A 3 -26.46 -4.88 -3.33
C ASN A 3 -26.38 -4.26 -1.93
N ASN A 4 -26.99 -4.88 -0.93
CA ASN A 4 -27.10 -4.31 0.42
C ASN A 4 -25.75 -4.03 1.06
N HIS A 5 -24.68 -4.67 0.55
CA HIS A 5 -23.31 -4.47 1.02
C HIS A 5 -22.51 -3.61 0.04
N GLN A 6 -21.98 -2.50 0.53
CA GLN A 6 -21.14 -1.59 -0.24
C GLN A 6 -19.68 -1.73 0.17
N LYS A 7 -18.76 -1.68 -0.81
CA LYS A 7 -17.32 -1.66 -0.54
C LYS A 7 -16.95 -0.42 0.27
N HIS A 8 -16.16 -0.58 1.32
CA HIS A 8 -15.89 0.47 2.30
C HIS A 8 -14.39 0.68 2.52
N ALA A 9 -13.91 1.88 2.22
CA ALA A 9 -12.56 2.31 2.51
C ALA A 9 -12.49 2.87 3.94
N LYS A 10 -11.89 2.14 4.88
CA LYS A 10 -11.82 2.49 6.32
C LYS A 10 -10.41 2.80 6.83
N GLY A 11 -9.44 2.91 5.98
CA GLY A 11 -8.05 3.00 6.41
C GLY A 11 -7.46 1.60 6.67
N GLY A 12 -6.49 1.49 7.58
CA GLY A 12 -5.83 0.23 7.88
C GLY A 12 -4.32 0.37 8.05
N ARG A 13 -3.59 -0.74 7.92
CA ARG A 13 -2.13 -0.77 8.03
C ARG A 13 -1.45 0.09 6.96
N PHE A 14 -0.17 0.36 7.16
CA PHE A 14 0.64 1.07 6.19
C PHE A 14 0.69 0.31 4.86
N ASN A 15 0.00 0.83 3.85
CA ASN A 15 0.07 0.41 2.46
C ASN A 15 0.08 1.66 1.59
N ARG A 16 1.08 1.78 0.72
CA ARG A 16 1.17 2.85 -0.29
C ARG A 16 0.62 2.33 -1.60
N TRP A 17 0.15 3.22 -2.44
CA TRP A 17 -0.32 3.02 -3.80
C TRP A 17 -1.68 2.32 -3.90
N SER A 18 -1.87 1.16 -3.27
CA SER A 18 -3.13 0.39 -3.28
C SER A 18 -3.29 -0.45 -2.02
N GLY A 19 -4.50 -1.01 -1.79
CA GLY A 19 -4.85 -1.94 -0.70
C GLY A 19 -5.71 -1.33 0.41
N ASN A 20 -5.97 -2.13 1.44
CA ASN A 20 -6.85 -1.81 2.56
C ASN A 20 -8.32 -1.58 2.14
N LEU A 21 -8.81 -2.30 1.15
CA LEU A 21 -10.16 -2.16 0.58
C LEU A 21 -11.05 -3.40 0.80
N TRP A 22 -10.71 -4.25 1.77
CA TRP A 22 -11.40 -5.52 2.03
C TRP A 22 -12.71 -5.42 2.80
N LEU A 23 -13.03 -4.25 3.35
CA LEU A 23 -14.23 -4.09 4.16
C LEU A 23 -15.46 -3.82 3.29
N THR A 24 -16.60 -4.28 3.79
CA THR A 24 -17.92 -3.92 3.30
C THR A 24 -18.77 -3.36 4.43
N ILE A 25 -19.73 -2.52 4.10
CA ILE A 25 -20.72 -1.98 5.03
C ILE A 25 -22.13 -2.33 4.55
N ASP A 26 -23.01 -2.69 5.47
CA ASP A 26 -24.42 -2.91 5.15
C ASP A 26 -25.13 -1.56 4.90
N PHE A 27 -25.53 -1.35 3.66
CA PHE A 27 -26.35 -0.21 3.20
C PHE A 27 -27.77 -0.67 2.82
N SER A 28 -28.30 -1.72 3.48
CA SER A 28 -29.72 -1.97 3.45
C SER A 28 -30.49 -0.73 3.91
N GLU A 29 -31.71 -0.56 3.47
CA GLU A 29 -32.54 0.61 3.82
C GLU A 29 -32.60 0.83 5.34
N LYS A 30 -32.75 -0.23 6.11
CA LYS A 30 -32.77 -0.20 7.58
C LYS A 30 -31.44 0.33 8.14
N SER A 31 -30.32 -0.24 7.71
CA SER A 31 -28.97 0.13 8.20
C SER A 31 -28.60 1.54 7.78
N TYR A 32 -28.91 1.91 6.54
CA TYR A 32 -28.68 3.25 6.02
C TYR A 32 -29.45 4.32 6.83
N ASN A 33 -30.74 4.10 7.09
CA ASN A 33 -31.58 5.01 7.90
C ASN A 33 -31.04 5.10 9.33
N THR A 34 -30.55 3.98 9.90
CA THR A 34 -29.91 3.99 11.22
C THR A 34 -28.64 4.85 11.20
N LEU A 35 -27.76 4.72 10.21
CA LEU A 35 -26.55 5.52 10.07
C LEU A 35 -26.83 7.03 9.95
N LEU A 36 -27.98 7.41 9.39
CA LEU A 36 -28.39 8.81 9.31
C LEU A 36 -28.80 9.40 10.68
N THR A 37 -29.24 8.57 11.62
CA THR A 37 -29.79 9.00 12.91
C THR A 37 -28.80 8.86 14.08
N VAL A 38 -27.83 7.95 13.99
CA VAL A 38 -26.90 7.61 15.09
C VAL A 38 -25.58 8.37 14.96
N GLY A 39 -25.59 9.69 15.03
CA GLY A 39 -24.42 10.52 15.22
C GLY A 39 -23.35 10.54 14.11
N ASN A 40 -23.44 9.64 13.15
CA ASN A 40 -22.54 9.61 11.99
C ASN A 40 -23.35 9.81 10.72
N THR A 41 -23.58 11.05 10.39
CA THR A 41 -24.51 11.51 9.35
C THR A 41 -24.07 11.21 7.90
N LEU A 42 -23.25 10.18 7.68
CA LEU A 42 -22.68 9.83 6.38
C LEU A 42 -22.10 11.08 5.66
N PRO A 43 -21.03 11.69 6.19
CA PRO A 43 -20.50 12.93 5.66
C PRO A 43 -19.99 12.76 4.24
N SER A 44 -20.06 13.82 3.44
CA SER A 44 -19.49 13.86 2.08
C SER A 44 -20.09 12.82 1.10
N ARG A 45 -21.34 12.43 1.27
CA ARG A 45 -22.06 11.45 0.42
C ARG A 45 -22.01 11.75 -1.07
N GLN A 46 -21.92 13.03 -1.46
CA GLN A 46 -21.81 13.45 -2.86
C GLN A 46 -20.52 12.94 -3.54
N TYR A 47 -19.55 12.45 -2.77
CA TYR A 47 -18.29 11.86 -3.26
C TYR A 47 -18.26 10.35 -3.20
N TYR A 48 -19.28 9.69 -2.64
CA TYR A 48 -19.38 8.23 -2.65
C TYR A 48 -19.38 7.71 -4.07
N TYR A 49 -18.77 6.54 -4.27
CA TYR A 49 -18.64 5.86 -5.57
C TYR A 49 -17.79 6.58 -6.61
N LYS A 50 -17.14 7.68 -6.24
CA LYS A 50 -16.20 8.39 -7.10
C LYS A 50 -14.78 7.87 -6.90
N GLU A 51 -14.01 7.97 -7.95
CA GLU A 51 -12.58 7.74 -7.94
C GLU A 51 -11.85 8.84 -7.16
N GLY A 52 -10.81 8.45 -6.39
CA GLY A 52 -10.09 9.41 -5.56
C GLY A 52 -8.80 8.83 -4.96
N ILE A 53 -8.34 9.48 -3.91
CA ILE A 53 -7.20 9.05 -3.10
C ILE A 53 -7.69 8.85 -1.67
N THR A 54 -7.43 7.70 -1.08
CA THR A 54 -7.72 7.43 0.34
C THR A 54 -6.45 7.29 1.16
N TYR A 55 -6.54 7.56 2.45
CA TYR A 55 -5.44 7.39 3.38
C TYR A 55 -5.97 6.98 4.76
N SER A 56 -5.11 6.38 5.58
CA SER A 56 -5.46 6.09 6.99
C SER A 56 -5.24 7.35 7.81
N ALA A 57 -6.29 7.83 8.48
CA ALA A 57 -6.23 9.04 9.31
C ALA A 57 -5.25 8.88 10.48
N SER A 58 -4.99 7.65 10.93
CA SER A 58 -4.02 7.34 11.98
C SER A 58 -3.19 6.12 11.62
N GLY A 59 -1.89 6.14 11.94
CA GLY A 59 -1.02 5.00 11.72
C GLY A 59 0.39 5.22 12.24
N ARG A 60 0.96 4.19 12.88
CA ARG A 60 2.35 4.23 13.38
C ARG A 60 3.42 4.13 12.29
N GLY A 61 3.02 3.81 11.05
CA GLY A 61 3.94 3.59 9.92
C GLY A 61 4.23 4.84 9.08
N GLY A 62 3.69 6.00 9.45
CA GLY A 62 3.74 7.22 8.64
C GLY A 62 2.58 7.32 7.65
N TYR A 63 2.62 8.34 6.80
CA TYR A 63 1.55 8.62 5.84
C TYR A 63 1.64 7.66 4.63
N ALA A 64 0.51 7.14 4.20
CA ALA A 64 0.41 6.25 3.05
C ALA A 64 -0.86 6.57 2.28
N PHE A 65 -0.69 7.10 1.09
CA PHE A 65 -1.79 7.45 0.21
C PHE A 65 -2.00 6.33 -0.82
N ARG A 66 -3.27 6.00 -1.06
CA ARG A 66 -3.70 4.89 -1.92
C ARG A 66 -4.71 5.35 -2.93
N TYR A 67 -4.67 4.77 -4.10
CA TYR A 67 -5.74 4.91 -5.08
C TYR A 67 -7.04 4.35 -4.52
N LEU A 68 -8.11 5.12 -4.61
CA LEU A 68 -9.47 4.72 -4.28
C LEU A 68 -10.26 4.49 -5.58
N PRO A 69 -10.57 3.24 -5.93
CA PRO A 69 -11.37 2.95 -7.11
C PRO A 69 -12.80 3.44 -6.96
N LYS A 70 -13.48 3.61 -8.09
CA LYS A 70 -14.95 3.80 -8.11
C LYS A 70 -15.64 2.68 -7.33
N ASN A 71 -16.91 2.90 -6.95
CA ASN A 71 -17.75 1.92 -6.25
C ASN A 71 -17.39 1.66 -4.78
N HIS A 72 -16.72 2.61 -4.13
CA HIS A 72 -16.45 2.56 -2.70
C HIS A 72 -17.16 3.71 -1.97
N VAL A 73 -17.58 3.43 -0.75
CA VAL A 73 -17.91 4.44 0.25
C VAL A 73 -16.73 4.58 1.21
N PHE A 74 -16.67 5.63 2.00
CA PHE A 74 -15.59 5.92 2.94
C PHE A 74 -16.11 6.59 4.21
N ASP A 75 -15.29 6.57 5.25
CA ASP A 75 -15.57 7.26 6.52
C ASP A 75 -14.34 8.08 6.98
N VAL A 76 -14.41 8.60 8.20
CA VAL A 76 -13.32 9.40 8.80
C VAL A 76 -12.05 8.57 8.98
N GLY A 77 -12.13 7.28 9.25
CA GLY A 77 -10.99 6.38 9.42
C GLY A 77 -10.23 6.12 8.12
N GLY A 78 -10.96 6.10 6.99
CA GLY A 78 -10.44 6.03 5.62
C GLY A 78 -10.69 7.33 4.87
N SER A 79 -10.22 8.44 5.43
CA SER A 79 -10.40 9.76 4.82
C SER A 79 -9.99 9.76 3.35
N SER A 80 -10.74 10.49 2.52
CA SER A 80 -10.55 10.45 1.08
C SER A 80 -10.54 11.85 0.47
N MET A 81 -9.82 11.99 -0.64
CA MET A 81 -9.69 13.21 -1.43
C MET A 81 -10.18 12.97 -2.84
N PHE A 82 -10.83 13.96 -3.41
CA PHE A 82 -11.42 13.91 -4.75
C PHE A 82 -11.03 15.13 -5.55
N LEU A 83 -10.76 14.94 -6.83
CA LEU A 83 -10.51 16.06 -7.72
C LEU A 83 -11.80 16.84 -7.98
N ILE A 84 -11.69 18.16 -7.94
CA ILE A 84 -12.75 19.11 -8.29
C ILE A 84 -12.38 19.94 -9.52
N ARG A 85 -11.16 19.78 -10.04
CA ARG A 85 -10.63 20.45 -11.23
C ARG A 85 -10.27 19.43 -12.29
N GLU A 86 -10.61 19.71 -13.54
CA GLU A 86 -10.36 18.80 -14.67
C GLU A 86 -8.91 18.84 -15.17
N ASP A 87 -8.22 19.97 -14.95
CA ASP A 87 -6.82 20.17 -15.33
C ASP A 87 -5.81 19.51 -14.36
N VAL A 88 -6.28 18.88 -13.29
CA VAL A 88 -5.45 18.16 -12.33
C VAL A 88 -5.56 16.66 -12.56
N LYS A 89 -4.44 15.95 -12.70
CA LYS A 89 -4.42 14.50 -12.86
C LYS A 89 -4.30 13.79 -11.51
N LEU A 90 -5.20 12.85 -11.23
CA LEU A 90 -5.27 12.12 -9.95
C LEU A 90 -3.96 11.41 -9.62
N MET A 91 -3.35 10.76 -10.62
CA MET A 91 -2.11 10.01 -10.43
C MET A 91 -0.92 10.92 -10.14
N TYR A 92 -0.89 12.16 -10.65
CA TYR A 92 0.09 13.16 -10.28
C TYR A 92 -0.04 13.56 -8.80
N VAL A 93 -1.27 13.80 -8.33
CA VAL A 93 -1.52 14.10 -6.91
C VAL A 93 -1.09 12.94 -6.03
N LEU A 94 -1.42 11.71 -6.41
CA LEU A 94 -1.02 10.50 -5.69
C LEU A 94 0.52 10.34 -5.63
N ALA A 95 1.20 10.62 -6.75
CA ALA A 95 2.66 10.61 -6.83
C ALA A 95 3.28 11.63 -5.88
N PHE A 96 2.81 12.88 -5.93
CA PHE A 96 3.29 13.97 -5.06
C PHE A 96 3.09 13.63 -3.58
N LEU A 97 1.90 13.21 -3.18
CA LEU A 97 1.60 12.86 -1.78
C LEU A 97 2.42 11.68 -1.26
N ASN A 98 2.78 10.74 -2.12
CA ASN A 98 3.64 9.62 -1.78
C ASN A 98 5.15 9.89 -1.98
N SER A 99 5.54 11.07 -2.42
CA SER A 99 6.95 11.46 -2.56
C SER A 99 7.60 11.78 -1.21
N SER A 100 8.93 11.77 -1.16
CA SER A 100 9.69 12.21 0.01
C SER A 100 9.40 13.65 0.39
N LEU A 101 9.17 14.53 -0.60
CA LEU A 101 8.78 15.91 -0.35
C LEU A 101 7.38 16.02 0.25
N GLY A 102 6.41 15.28 -0.29
CA GLY A 102 5.04 15.21 0.24
C GLY A 102 5.04 14.78 1.71
N PHE A 103 5.83 13.75 2.05
CA PHE A 103 6.03 13.32 3.44
C PHE A 103 6.70 14.38 4.31
N TYR A 104 7.75 15.03 3.80
CA TYR A 104 8.47 16.07 4.53
C TYR A 104 7.53 17.23 4.91
N ILE A 105 6.71 17.66 3.97
CA ILE A 105 5.73 18.74 4.18
C ILE A 105 4.65 18.30 5.17
N ALA A 106 4.03 17.14 4.95
CA ALA A 106 2.97 16.64 5.81
C ALA A 106 3.44 16.45 7.26
N ASP A 107 4.61 15.87 7.47
CA ASP A 107 5.23 15.68 8.79
C ASP A 107 5.63 17.01 9.45
N SER A 108 5.98 18.02 8.65
CA SER A 108 6.31 19.35 9.17
C SER A 108 5.05 20.13 9.58
N LEU A 109 3.92 19.91 8.90
CA LEU A 109 2.64 20.51 9.24
C LEU A 109 1.98 19.85 10.46
N ASN A 110 2.12 18.55 10.59
CA ASN A 110 1.58 17.78 11.71
C ASN A 110 2.53 16.61 12.05
N PRO A 111 3.41 16.78 13.06
CA PRO A 111 4.35 15.74 13.45
C PRO A 111 3.71 14.60 14.29
N THR A 112 2.38 14.58 14.40
CA THR A 112 1.67 13.52 15.14
C THR A 112 1.38 12.31 14.25
N ALA A 113 0.99 11.19 14.87
CA ALA A 113 0.60 9.99 14.14
C ALA A 113 -0.74 10.11 13.38
N ASN A 114 -1.45 11.22 13.52
CA ASN A 114 -2.78 11.44 12.94
C ASN A 114 -2.75 12.61 11.96
N ILE A 115 -2.86 12.31 10.66
CA ILE A 115 -3.03 13.36 9.65
C ILE A 115 -4.51 13.71 9.51
N GLN A 116 -4.80 15.00 9.60
CA GLN A 116 -6.15 15.52 9.46
C GLN A 116 -6.36 16.14 8.09
N VAL A 117 -7.61 16.21 7.64
CA VAL A 117 -7.99 16.89 6.40
C VAL A 117 -7.52 18.35 6.39
N GLY A 118 -7.55 19.01 7.57
CA GLY A 118 -7.08 20.39 7.73
C GLY A 118 -5.59 20.57 7.47
N ASP A 119 -4.76 19.56 7.77
CA ASP A 119 -3.33 19.59 7.51
C ASP A 119 -3.05 19.44 6.01
N LEU A 120 -3.73 18.51 5.35
CA LEU A 120 -3.58 18.30 3.91
C LEU A 120 -4.01 19.53 3.08
N LYS A 121 -4.99 20.29 3.56
CA LYS A 121 -5.40 21.54 2.90
C LYS A 121 -4.32 22.64 2.92
N LYS A 122 -3.32 22.54 3.80
CA LYS A 122 -2.21 23.49 3.92
C LYS A 122 -0.98 23.07 3.11
N VAL A 123 -0.99 21.84 2.56
CA VAL A 123 0.13 21.35 1.76
C VAL A 123 0.26 22.21 0.50
N PRO A 124 1.41 22.86 0.26
CA PRO A 124 1.63 23.59 -0.97
C PRO A 124 1.62 22.62 -2.15
N PHE A 125 0.94 23.02 -3.22
CA PHE A 125 0.78 22.20 -4.40
C PHE A 125 1.20 22.99 -5.64
N VAL A 126 2.14 22.44 -6.41
CA VAL A 126 2.56 22.99 -7.71
C VAL A 126 1.83 22.20 -8.79
N LEU A 127 1.16 22.92 -9.70
CA LEU A 127 0.49 22.35 -10.85
C LEU A 127 1.34 22.57 -12.09
N PRO A 128 2.08 21.57 -12.59
CA PRO A 128 2.81 21.67 -13.84
C PRO A 128 1.86 21.51 -15.04
N ASP A 129 2.41 21.64 -16.25
CA ASP A 129 1.66 21.37 -17.48
C ASP A 129 1.16 19.90 -17.51
N GLU A 130 0.22 19.63 -18.41
CA GLU A 130 -0.45 18.34 -18.51
C GLU A 130 0.51 17.21 -18.86
N ASP A 131 1.48 17.44 -19.72
CA ASP A 131 2.47 16.44 -20.13
C ASP A 131 3.34 16.02 -18.92
N THR A 132 3.79 16.98 -18.14
CA THR A 132 4.55 16.72 -16.91
C THR A 132 3.70 15.97 -15.88
N GLN A 133 2.42 16.33 -15.71
CA GLN A 133 1.52 15.60 -14.83
C GLN A 133 1.35 14.14 -15.30
N ASN A 134 1.16 13.91 -16.59
CA ASN A 134 1.02 12.58 -17.17
C ASN A 134 2.32 11.78 -17.00
N GLU A 135 3.47 12.40 -17.26
CA GLU A 135 4.79 11.76 -17.10
C GLU A 135 5.05 11.29 -15.66
N VAL A 136 4.72 12.09 -14.66
CA VAL A 136 4.85 11.70 -13.24
C VAL A 136 3.78 10.69 -12.86
N GLY A 137 2.55 10.92 -13.30
CA GLY A 137 1.38 10.11 -12.98
C GLY A 137 1.48 8.67 -13.49
N GLN A 138 2.14 8.44 -14.62
CA GLN A 138 2.33 7.08 -15.15
C GLN A 138 3.13 6.18 -14.18
N TYR A 139 4.14 6.70 -13.48
CA TYR A 139 4.89 5.93 -12.49
C TYR A 139 4.05 5.63 -11.24
N ALA A 140 3.16 6.56 -10.85
CA ALA A 140 2.19 6.30 -9.79
C ALA A 140 1.18 5.21 -10.19
N GLN A 141 0.66 5.25 -11.42
CA GLN A 141 -0.23 4.22 -11.95
C GLN A 141 0.49 2.86 -12.00
N GLN A 142 1.71 2.80 -12.50
CA GLN A 142 2.50 1.58 -12.48
C GLN A 142 2.67 1.03 -11.06
N ASN A 143 2.91 1.89 -10.07
CA ASN A 143 3.04 1.46 -8.68
C ASN A 143 1.70 0.98 -8.09
N VAL A 144 0.56 1.54 -8.51
CA VAL A 144 -0.76 1.00 -8.16
C VAL A 144 -0.92 -0.42 -8.74
N ASP A 145 -0.60 -0.61 -10.02
CA ASP A 145 -0.73 -1.90 -10.70
C ASP A 145 0.23 -2.96 -10.13
N LEU A 146 1.49 -2.59 -9.90
CA LEU A 146 2.49 -3.45 -9.26
C LEU A 146 2.09 -3.81 -7.83
N THR A 147 1.50 -2.88 -7.07
CA THR A 147 1.00 -3.19 -5.74
C THR A 147 -0.19 -4.14 -5.80
N ASN A 148 -1.11 -3.94 -6.74
CA ASN A 148 -2.24 -4.84 -6.96
C ASN A 148 -1.78 -6.24 -7.33
N SER A 149 -0.74 -6.40 -8.16
CA SER A 149 -0.19 -7.71 -8.49
C SER A 149 0.39 -8.46 -7.29
N LEU A 150 0.83 -7.74 -6.24
CA LEU A 150 1.22 -8.34 -4.97
C LEU A 150 0.02 -8.65 -4.06
N LEU A 151 -1.02 -7.81 -4.11
CA LEU A 151 -2.21 -7.96 -3.27
C LEU A 151 -3.11 -9.12 -3.72
N LYS A 152 -3.02 -9.55 -4.99
CA LYS A 152 -3.77 -10.71 -5.51
C LYS A 152 -3.45 -12.02 -4.79
N TYR A 153 -2.34 -12.11 -4.06
CA TYR A 153 -1.96 -13.25 -3.23
C TYR A 153 -2.40 -13.12 -1.76
N LYS A 154 -3.08 -12.05 -1.38
CA LYS A 154 -3.53 -11.82 -0.01
C LYS A 154 -5.02 -12.17 0.12
N PRO A 155 -5.38 -13.23 0.86
CA PRO A 155 -6.75 -13.72 0.94
C PRO A 155 -7.78 -12.70 1.44
N ASN A 156 -7.34 -11.71 2.21
CA ASN A 156 -8.21 -10.66 2.73
C ASN A 156 -8.39 -9.47 1.78
N GLU A 157 -7.74 -9.44 0.63
CA GLU A 157 -7.91 -8.36 -0.34
C GLU A 157 -8.97 -8.74 -1.40
N PRO A 158 -9.82 -7.79 -1.84
CA PRO A 158 -10.90 -8.09 -2.80
C PRO A 158 -10.41 -8.56 -4.18
N ILE A 159 -9.15 -8.38 -4.46
CA ILE A 159 -8.49 -8.79 -5.70
C ILE A 159 -7.73 -10.11 -5.56
N PHE A 160 -7.94 -10.82 -4.45
CA PHE A 160 -7.38 -12.16 -4.28
C PHE A 160 -7.85 -13.09 -5.41
N GLU A 161 -6.91 -13.76 -6.05
CA GLU A 161 -7.18 -14.68 -7.15
C GLU A 161 -6.80 -16.11 -6.76
N ASN A 162 -5.53 -16.31 -6.48
CA ASN A 162 -4.95 -17.61 -6.17
C ASN A 162 -3.90 -17.50 -5.06
N THR A 163 -3.66 -18.57 -4.37
CA THR A 163 -2.45 -18.67 -3.54
C THR A 163 -1.21 -18.73 -4.44
N ALA A 164 -0.07 -18.27 -3.92
CA ALA A 164 1.18 -18.41 -4.67
C ALA A 164 1.52 -19.86 -5.01
N ILE A 165 1.14 -20.80 -4.15
CA ILE A 165 1.35 -22.23 -4.39
C ILE A 165 0.54 -22.69 -5.62
N GLU A 166 -0.69 -22.28 -5.76
CA GLU A 166 -1.53 -22.66 -6.92
C GLU A 166 -1.01 -22.05 -8.22
N GLU A 167 -0.61 -20.78 -8.20
CA GLU A 167 -0.17 -20.08 -9.40
C GLU A 167 1.20 -20.58 -9.92
N TYR A 168 2.14 -20.87 -9.03
CA TYR A 168 3.49 -21.33 -9.40
C TYR A 168 3.63 -22.85 -9.49
N ASN A 169 2.53 -23.61 -9.31
CA ASN A 169 2.53 -25.07 -9.36
C ASN A 169 2.63 -25.60 -10.79
N ASN A 170 3.84 -25.68 -11.32
CA ASN A 170 4.14 -26.24 -12.64
C ASN A 170 4.93 -27.57 -12.50
N ASN A 171 4.43 -28.53 -11.73
CA ASN A 171 5.13 -29.78 -11.40
C ASN A 171 6.52 -29.58 -10.74
N LYS A 172 6.71 -28.45 -10.07
CA LYS A 172 7.90 -28.10 -9.31
C LYS A 172 7.79 -28.59 -7.86
N SER A 173 8.92 -28.75 -7.20
CA SER A 173 8.91 -28.92 -5.74
C SER A 173 8.32 -27.68 -5.07
N TRP A 174 7.68 -27.82 -3.91
CA TRP A 174 7.14 -26.68 -3.18
C TRP A 174 8.20 -25.63 -2.81
N ILE A 175 9.47 -26.06 -2.63
CA ILE A 175 10.61 -25.16 -2.39
C ILE A 175 10.84 -24.27 -3.62
N ASP A 176 10.88 -24.89 -4.82
CA ASP A 176 11.09 -24.14 -6.07
C ASP A 176 9.92 -23.17 -6.35
N ILE A 177 8.69 -23.58 -5.98
CA ILE A 177 7.51 -22.71 -6.03
C ILE A 177 7.70 -21.48 -5.15
N LEU A 178 8.07 -21.67 -3.88
CA LEU A 178 8.31 -20.58 -2.95
C LEU A 178 9.47 -19.68 -3.38
N HIS A 179 10.55 -20.27 -3.87
CA HIS A 179 11.67 -19.50 -4.42
C HIS A 179 11.24 -18.62 -5.59
N SER A 180 10.52 -19.18 -6.55
CA SER A 180 10.02 -18.43 -7.71
C SER A 180 9.12 -17.27 -7.28
N PHE A 181 8.16 -17.53 -6.38
CA PHE A 181 7.28 -16.49 -5.85
C PHE A 181 8.05 -15.37 -5.13
N ILE A 182 9.00 -15.72 -4.27
CA ILE A 182 9.79 -14.72 -3.52
C ILE A 182 10.65 -13.89 -4.46
N GLN A 183 11.25 -14.49 -5.49
CA GLN A 183 12.03 -13.77 -6.50
C GLN A 183 11.17 -12.75 -7.24
N ASP A 184 9.98 -13.15 -7.70
CA ASP A 184 9.06 -12.25 -8.39
C ASP A 184 8.54 -11.14 -7.45
N TYR A 185 8.24 -11.48 -6.20
CA TYR A 185 7.84 -10.51 -5.19
C TYR A 185 8.93 -9.44 -4.97
N ILE A 186 10.18 -9.85 -4.83
CA ILE A 186 11.33 -8.92 -4.67
C ILE A 186 11.51 -8.09 -5.93
N GLY A 187 11.43 -8.69 -7.11
CA GLY A 187 11.49 -7.99 -8.39
C GLY A 187 10.45 -6.89 -8.49
N ILE A 188 9.19 -7.20 -8.17
CA ILE A 188 8.10 -6.21 -8.16
C ILE A 188 8.37 -5.10 -7.14
N LYS A 189 8.84 -5.43 -5.93
CA LYS A 189 9.19 -4.42 -4.92
C LYS A 189 10.34 -3.51 -5.37
N ALA A 190 11.33 -4.06 -6.05
CA ALA A 190 12.42 -3.28 -6.63
C ALA A 190 11.93 -2.31 -7.71
N LEU A 191 10.99 -2.74 -8.56
CA LEU A 191 10.36 -1.87 -9.57
C LEU A 191 9.59 -0.72 -8.91
N ILE A 192 8.82 -1.00 -7.85
CA ILE A 192 8.10 0.04 -7.09
C ILE A 192 9.09 1.07 -6.54
N LEU A 193 10.20 0.64 -5.92
CA LEU A 193 11.22 1.55 -5.39
C LEU A 193 11.89 2.38 -6.48
N ASN A 194 12.18 1.79 -7.63
CA ASN A 194 12.72 2.52 -8.77
C ASN A 194 11.77 3.60 -9.27
N ASN A 195 10.49 3.28 -9.41
CA ASN A 195 9.46 4.27 -9.78
C ASN A 195 9.34 5.38 -8.72
N GLU A 196 9.43 5.06 -7.43
CA GLU A 196 9.44 6.05 -6.35
C GLU A 196 10.65 6.98 -6.42
N ALA A 197 11.82 6.45 -6.76
CA ALA A 197 13.03 7.27 -6.97
C ALA A 197 12.86 8.24 -8.14
N ILE A 198 12.30 7.76 -9.26
CA ILE A 198 11.99 8.60 -10.43
C ILE A 198 10.97 9.69 -10.06
N ILE A 199 9.89 9.33 -9.36
CA ILE A 199 8.88 10.28 -8.86
C ILE A 199 9.55 11.35 -8.00
N ASN A 200 10.38 10.97 -7.02
CA ASN A 200 11.05 11.92 -6.15
C ASN A 200 11.93 12.90 -6.92
N ASN A 201 12.72 12.42 -7.87
CA ASN A 201 13.58 13.26 -8.71
C ASN A 201 12.75 14.25 -9.53
N LYS A 202 11.62 13.82 -10.11
CA LYS A 202 10.72 14.69 -10.89
C LYS A 202 10.02 15.70 -9.99
N ILE A 203 9.51 15.30 -8.85
CA ILE A 203 8.85 16.20 -7.87
C ILE A 203 9.85 17.25 -7.37
N PHE A 204 11.11 16.86 -7.07
CA PHE A 204 12.13 17.84 -6.66
C PHE A 204 12.40 18.90 -7.73
N LYS A 205 12.39 18.51 -9.02
CA LYS A 205 12.52 19.45 -10.13
C LYS A 205 11.29 20.36 -10.28
N ILE A 206 10.07 19.80 -10.20
CA ILE A 206 8.81 20.55 -10.30
C ILE A 206 8.72 21.64 -9.21
N PHE A 207 9.21 21.33 -8.00
CA PHE A 207 9.24 22.26 -6.86
C PHE A 207 10.49 23.14 -6.83
N ASP A 208 11.37 23.03 -7.82
CA ASP A 208 12.62 23.78 -7.96
C ASP A 208 13.49 23.75 -6.68
N LEU A 209 13.61 22.54 -6.09
CA LEU A 209 14.38 22.39 -4.85
C LEU A 209 15.87 22.57 -5.09
N SER A 210 16.52 23.40 -4.27
CA SER A 210 17.97 23.49 -4.21
C SER A 210 18.61 22.17 -3.74
N GLU A 211 19.89 21.94 -4.01
CA GLU A 211 20.60 20.75 -3.52
C GLU A 211 20.63 20.67 -1.97
N GLN A 212 20.59 21.81 -1.30
CA GLN A 212 20.49 21.90 0.15
C GLN A 212 19.12 21.39 0.63
N ASP A 213 18.02 21.85 -0.01
CA ASP A 213 16.65 21.41 0.31
C ASP A 213 16.45 19.91 0.03
N LYS A 214 16.94 19.41 -1.11
CA LYS A 214 16.92 17.97 -1.43
C LYS A 214 17.63 17.16 -0.34
N THR A 215 18.78 17.63 0.12
CA THR A 215 19.53 16.99 1.19
C THR A 215 18.74 16.96 2.50
N LEU A 216 18.06 18.06 2.86
CA LEU A 216 17.20 18.11 4.06
C LEU A 216 16.02 17.16 3.96
N VAL A 217 15.31 17.16 2.83
CA VAL A 217 14.17 16.25 2.60
C VAL A 217 14.61 14.79 2.69
N VAL A 218 15.69 14.41 1.99
CA VAL A 218 16.20 13.03 1.98
C VAL A 218 16.71 12.63 3.37
N LYS A 219 17.39 13.50 4.09
CA LYS A 219 17.86 13.24 5.46
C LYS A 219 16.70 12.92 6.42
N LYS A 220 15.57 13.65 6.29
CA LYS A 220 14.43 13.49 7.19
C LYS A 220 13.49 12.35 6.74
N GLN A 221 13.11 12.31 5.46
CA GLN A 221 12.03 11.46 4.95
C GLN A 221 12.45 10.49 3.85
N GLY A 222 13.74 10.41 3.54
CA GLY A 222 14.24 9.54 2.51
C GLY A 222 15.57 8.90 2.87
N ILE A 223 15.96 7.93 2.07
CA ILE A 223 17.32 7.38 2.01
C ILE A 223 17.73 7.30 0.55
N LYS A 224 19.05 7.15 0.31
CA LYS A 224 19.56 6.88 -1.02
C LYS A 224 19.76 5.38 -1.21
N ILE A 225 19.30 4.85 -2.34
CA ILE A 225 19.69 3.54 -2.84
C ILE A 225 20.58 3.79 -4.06
N GLY A 226 21.89 3.60 -3.89
CA GLY A 226 22.84 4.14 -4.84
C GLY A 226 22.80 5.67 -4.83
N ASN A 227 22.52 6.26 -6.00
CA ASN A 227 22.37 7.72 -6.14
C ASN A 227 20.91 8.18 -6.09
N GLU A 228 19.96 7.25 -6.00
CA GLU A 228 18.55 7.52 -6.16
C GLU A 228 17.83 7.72 -4.81
N PRO A 229 17.05 8.81 -4.65
CA PRO A 229 16.32 9.07 -3.42
C PRO A 229 15.03 8.25 -3.36
N VAL A 230 14.82 7.52 -2.27
CA VAL A 230 13.57 6.82 -1.98
C VAL A 230 13.07 7.16 -0.57
N THR A 231 11.80 6.96 -0.27
CA THR A 231 11.30 7.15 1.10
C THR A 231 11.89 6.11 2.04
N LYS A 232 12.16 6.50 3.29
CA LYS A 232 12.65 5.57 4.33
C LYS A 232 11.71 4.37 4.48
N GLN A 233 10.41 4.60 4.51
CA GLN A 233 9.41 3.55 4.70
C GLN A 233 9.45 2.51 3.58
N ALA A 234 9.58 2.97 2.32
CA ALA A 234 9.68 2.07 1.17
C ALA A 234 10.95 1.23 1.21
N ALA A 235 12.08 1.88 1.50
CA ALA A 235 13.37 1.20 1.59
C ALA A 235 13.42 0.23 2.77
N THR A 236 12.92 0.60 3.95
CA THR A 236 12.86 -0.31 5.11
C THR A 236 12.00 -1.54 4.79
N ALA A 237 10.86 -1.35 4.14
CA ALA A 237 10.00 -2.46 3.75
C ALA A 237 10.70 -3.43 2.77
N PHE A 238 11.66 -2.96 1.99
CA PHE A 238 12.43 -3.77 1.03
C PHE A 238 13.72 -4.34 1.64
N ILE A 239 14.58 -3.51 2.25
CA ILE A 239 15.95 -3.87 2.61
C ILE A 239 16.00 -4.76 3.85
N ASP A 240 15.27 -4.42 4.92
CA ASP A 240 15.43 -5.10 6.22
C ASP A 240 14.91 -6.53 6.22
N LYS A 241 14.05 -6.91 5.29
CA LYS A 241 13.34 -8.18 5.31
C LYS A 241 13.76 -9.18 4.25
N PHE A 242 14.41 -8.75 3.17
CA PHE A 242 14.66 -9.62 2.03
C PHE A 242 16.13 -9.79 1.65
N ASN A 243 16.97 -8.77 1.86
CA ASN A 243 18.33 -8.77 1.31
C ASN A 243 19.29 -9.74 2.03
N ASN A 244 19.17 -9.87 3.35
CA ASN A 244 20.10 -10.72 4.13
C ASN A 244 19.56 -12.13 4.41
N GLN A 245 18.27 -12.37 4.27
CA GLN A 245 17.64 -13.63 4.63
C GLN A 245 17.48 -14.58 3.45
N LEU A 246 17.29 -14.07 2.22
CA LEU A 246 17.10 -14.88 1.02
C LEU A 246 18.39 -15.47 0.47
N LEU A 247 19.51 -14.76 0.56
CA LEU A 247 20.78 -15.20 0.01
C LEU A 247 21.45 -16.29 0.86
N ASN A 248 21.10 -16.39 2.16
CA ASN A 248 21.70 -17.31 3.11
C ASN A 248 20.66 -18.16 3.89
N GLY A 249 19.39 -18.13 3.45
CA GLY A 249 18.29 -18.69 4.22
C GLY A 249 18.16 -20.20 4.09
N THR A 250 17.94 -20.85 5.24
CA THR A 250 17.41 -22.21 5.31
C THR A 250 15.96 -22.24 4.80
N ILE A 251 15.44 -23.44 4.47
CA ILE A 251 14.05 -23.67 4.08
C ILE A 251 13.05 -23.00 5.05
N GLU A 252 13.37 -23.02 6.34
CA GLU A 252 12.55 -22.37 7.38
C GLU A 252 12.47 -20.85 7.19
N HIS A 253 13.55 -20.19 6.82
CA HIS A 253 13.57 -18.76 6.54
C HIS A 253 12.75 -18.39 5.31
N ILE A 254 12.79 -19.19 4.25
CA ILE A 254 12.01 -18.99 3.02
C ILE A 254 10.51 -19.11 3.35
N PHE A 255 10.12 -20.11 4.11
CA PHE A 255 8.76 -20.31 4.55
C PHE A 255 8.27 -19.17 5.48
N TYR A 256 9.14 -18.70 6.36
CA TYR A 256 8.86 -17.56 7.23
C TYR A 256 8.60 -16.27 6.43
N ILE A 257 9.42 -16.02 5.41
CA ILE A 257 9.25 -14.88 4.50
C ILE A 257 7.92 -15.00 3.74
N TYR A 258 7.59 -16.18 3.24
CA TYR A 258 6.33 -16.44 2.56
C TYR A 258 5.12 -16.12 3.45
N ILE A 259 5.07 -16.64 4.67
CA ILE A 259 4.00 -16.34 5.64
C ILE A 259 3.94 -14.84 5.93
N TYR A 260 5.08 -14.20 6.11
CA TYR A 260 5.13 -12.75 6.33
C TYR A 260 4.56 -11.95 5.15
N ILE A 261 4.89 -12.35 3.92
CA ILE A 261 4.37 -11.70 2.70
C ILE A 261 2.85 -11.82 2.66
N ILE A 262 2.30 -12.99 2.93
CA ILE A 262 0.87 -13.27 2.82
C ILE A 262 0.08 -12.63 3.97
N HIS A 263 0.50 -12.81 5.21
CA HIS A 263 -0.27 -12.42 6.40
C HIS A 263 0.18 -11.11 7.04
N GLY A 264 1.35 -10.57 6.68
CA GLY A 264 1.88 -9.32 7.23
C GLY A 264 2.24 -9.38 8.72
N THR A 265 2.40 -10.57 9.29
CA THR A 265 2.73 -10.79 10.69
C THR A 265 4.09 -11.45 10.86
N THR A 266 4.86 -11.00 11.87
CA THR A 266 6.15 -11.60 12.25
C THR A 266 6.03 -12.62 13.38
N THR A 267 4.85 -12.78 13.97
CA THR A 267 4.61 -13.70 15.09
C THR A 267 4.04 -15.01 14.57
N LEU A 268 4.93 -15.95 14.27
CA LEU A 268 4.56 -17.36 14.26
C LEU A 268 4.44 -17.83 15.72
N PRO A 269 3.47 -18.72 16.02
CA PRO A 269 3.43 -19.38 17.31
C PRO A 269 4.77 -20.11 17.56
N LEU A 270 5.38 -19.85 18.69
CA LEU A 270 6.71 -20.35 19.13
C LEU A 270 6.90 -21.88 19.13
N LYS A 271 5.93 -22.66 18.65
CA LYS A 271 5.94 -24.13 18.66
C LYS A 271 6.60 -24.80 17.44
N ILE A 272 7.16 -24.05 16.48
CA ILE A 272 7.78 -24.63 15.28
C ILE A 272 9.27 -25.01 15.50
N LYS A 273 9.78 -24.96 16.71
CA LYS A 273 11.21 -25.22 16.99
C LYS A 273 11.71 -26.66 16.74
N ASN A 274 10.84 -27.63 16.45
CA ASN A 274 11.22 -29.05 16.32
C ASN A 274 10.60 -29.72 15.08
N TRP A 275 10.70 -29.11 13.90
CA TRP A 275 10.13 -29.71 12.71
C TRP A 275 11.20 -30.35 11.82
N ASN A 276 11.07 -31.67 11.66
CA ASN A 276 11.80 -32.41 10.65
C ASN A 276 11.15 -32.19 9.28
N THR A 277 11.94 -31.86 8.30
CA THR A 277 11.60 -31.49 6.93
C THR A 277 11.15 -32.69 6.09
N THR A 278 9.94 -33.18 6.29
CA THR A 278 9.31 -34.10 5.34
C THR A 278 8.12 -33.40 4.67
N SER A 279 7.96 -33.64 3.36
CA SER A 279 6.96 -32.97 2.49
C SER A 279 5.51 -32.99 3.02
N ASP A 280 5.15 -34.03 3.79
CA ASP A 280 3.79 -34.20 4.34
C ASP A 280 3.43 -33.21 5.45
N HIS A 281 4.41 -32.62 6.11
CA HIS A 281 4.18 -31.66 7.18
C HIS A 281 3.84 -30.26 6.66
N CYS A 282 4.38 -29.87 5.52
CA CYS A 282 4.11 -28.55 4.91
C CYS A 282 2.69 -28.43 4.36
N VAL A 283 2.14 -29.53 3.79
CA VAL A 283 0.75 -29.59 3.33
C VAL A 283 -0.23 -29.44 4.50
N LYS A 284 0.09 -30.04 5.67
CA LYS A 284 -0.72 -29.89 6.88
C LYS A 284 -0.71 -28.47 7.46
N ILE A 285 0.40 -27.72 7.34
CA ILE A 285 0.44 -26.33 7.81
C ILE A 285 -0.41 -25.45 6.91
N CYS A 286 -0.32 -25.61 5.60
CA CYS A 286 -1.16 -24.86 4.67
C CYS A 286 -2.65 -25.12 4.94
N SER A 287 -3.03 -26.37 5.23
CA SER A 287 -4.42 -26.70 5.57
C SER A 287 -4.86 -26.17 6.95
N ILE A 288 -3.96 -26.04 7.93
CA ILE A 288 -4.26 -25.47 9.26
C ILE A 288 -4.40 -23.92 9.18
N ILE A 289 -3.63 -23.27 8.31
CA ILE A 289 -3.72 -21.81 8.11
C ILE A 289 -5.01 -21.45 7.36
N ILE A 290 -5.48 -22.31 6.46
CA ILE A 290 -6.71 -22.09 5.67
C ILE A 290 -7.98 -22.46 6.46
N SER A 291 -7.91 -23.27 7.52
CA SER A 291 -9.07 -23.77 8.28
C SER A 291 -9.36 -23.04 9.60
N ASN A 292 -8.61 -21.99 9.94
CA ASN A 292 -8.78 -21.23 11.19
C ASN A 292 -9.21 -19.76 10.94
N ASP A 293 -10.07 -19.53 9.93
CA ASP A 293 -10.88 -18.31 9.81
C ASP A 293 -12.35 -18.62 10.10
#